data_c9960b546afc70a84810956ffc58ffb6
#
_entry.id   c9960b546afc70a84810956ffc58ffb6
#
_cell.length_a   1.000
_cell.length_b   1.000
_cell.length_c   1.000
_cell.angle_alpha   90.00
_cell.angle_beta   90.00
_cell.angle_gamma   90.00
#
_symmetry.space_group_name_H-M   'P 1'
#
loop_
_entity.id
_entity.type
_entity.pdbx_description
1 polymer ?
#
loop_
_entity_poly.entity_id
_entity_poly.type
_entity_poly.pdbx_seq_one_letter_code
_entity_poly.pdbx_strand_id
1 'polypeptide(L)'
;MAWNNVLCVYYSRTGNTRAAMEEIAKTLGAELVELQDSVDRSGWGGWLRCGLDAMRRTLPAVKCPARFPLTDYRLVIVGSPVWAGRCSSVVRSFLKENGNHIRNASYVLTRGCEDKNEEIFEQMDHYVPCGHRTAASLRSGSVGYAFWLEEFLRQTQEFLQTTGR
;
A
#
# COMPACT_ATOMS: atom_id res chain seq x y z
N MET A 1 -3.86 12.42 -17.52
CA MET A 1 -2.50 12.11 -18.00
C MET A 1 -2.06 10.79 -17.43
N ALA A 2 -1.49 9.92 -18.25
CA ALA A 2 -0.81 8.75 -17.70
C ALA A 2 0.55 9.22 -17.14
N TRP A 3 0.78 8.96 -15.87
CA TRP A 3 2.06 9.23 -15.23
C TRP A 3 2.98 8.04 -15.48
N ASN A 4 3.77 8.10 -16.54
CA ASN A 4 4.76 7.06 -16.83
C ASN A 4 5.67 6.89 -15.59
N ASN A 5 5.89 5.64 -15.19
CA ASN A 5 6.72 5.24 -14.07
C ASN A 5 6.13 5.48 -12.66
N VAL A 6 4.82 5.29 -12.49
CA VAL A 6 4.19 5.12 -11.17
C VAL A 6 3.77 3.66 -11.00
N LEU A 7 4.12 3.08 -9.87
CA LEU A 7 3.75 1.71 -9.50
C LEU A 7 2.80 1.74 -8.32
N CYS A 8 1.67 1.07 -8.44
CA CYS A 8 0.78 0.72 -7.36
C CYS A 8 1.01 -0.75 -6.99
N VAL A 9 1.54 -1.01 -5.81
CA VAL A 9 1.78 -2.35 -5.28
C VAL A 9 0.97 -2.57 -4.02
N TYR A 10 0.29 -3.69 -3.91
CA TYR A 10 -0.60 -3.94 -2.79
C TYR A 10 -0.75 -5.43 -2.46
N TYR A 11 -1.26 -5.69 -1.26
CA TYR A 11 -1.83 -6.97 -0.88
C TYR A 11 -3.29 -6.80 -0.47
N SER A 12 -4.16 -7.71 -0.86
CA SER A 12 -5.57 -7.68 -0.50
C SER A 12 -6.07 -9.08 -0.15
N ARG A 13 -6.66 -9.23 1.04
CA ARG A 13 -7.27 -10.50 1.47
C ARG A 13 -8.73 -10.62 1.02
N THR A 14 -9.50 -9.55 1.18
CA THR A 14 -10.96 -9.55 0.97
C THR A 14 -11.41 -8.69 -0.20
N GLY A 15 -10.50 -7.98 -0.86
CA GLY A 15 -10.77 -7.13 -2.01
C GLY A 15 -10.90 -5.64 -1.72
N ASN A 16 -10.93 -5.20 -0.47
CA ASN A 16 -11.06 -3.77 -0.14
C ASN A 16 -9.81 -2.97 -0.56
N THR A 17 -8.62 -3.49 -0.25
CA THR A 17 -7.38 -2.87 -0.70
C THR A 17 -7.27 -2.90 -2.23
N ARG A 18 -7.63 -4.01 -2.84
CA ARG A 18 -7.66 -4.13 -4.31
C ARG A 18 -8.52 -3.05 -4.94
N ALA A 19 -9.77 -2.87 -4.49
CA ALA A 19 -10.69 -1.88 -5.03
C ALA A 19 -10.11 -0.45 -4.96
N ALA A 20 -9.55 -0.08 -3.82
CA ALA A 20 -8.92 1.22 -3.65
C ALA A 20 -7.71 1.40 -4.58
N MET A 21 -6.84 0.41 -4.67
CA MET A 21 -5.62 0.49 -5.48
C MET A 21 -5.91 0.44 -6.99
N GLU A 22 -6.94 -0.28 -7.43
CA GLU A 22 -7.41 -0.28 -8.82
C GLU A 22 -7.90 1.13 -9.23
N GLU A 23 -8.67 1.79 -8.37
CA GLU A 23 -9.16 3.15 -8.62
C GLU A 23 -8.00 4.16 -8.69
N ILE A 24 -7.06 4.08 -7.78
CA ILE A 24 -5.85 4.93 -7.77
C ILE A 24 -5.01 4.69 -9.02
N ALA A 25 -4.72 3.44 -9.36
CA ALA A 25 -3.93 3.10 -10.52
C ALA A 25 -4.59 3.56 -11.83
N LYS A 26 -5.90 3.38 -11.95
CA LYS A 26 -6.67 3.85 -13.10
C LYS A 26 -6.61 5.38 -13.24
N THR A 27 -6.80 6.10 -12.15
CA THR A 27 -6.80 7.57 -12.13
C THR A 27 -5.41 8.14 -12.49
N LEU A 28 -4.36 7.52 -11.99
CA LEU A 28 -2.99 7.95 -12.23
C LEU A 28 -2.37 7.38 -13.52
N GLY A 29 -3.01 6.41 -14.17
CA GLY A 29 -2.42 5.65 -15.27
C GLY A 29 -1.18 4.86 -14.83
N ALA A 30 -1.19 4.36 -13.59
CA ALA A 30 -0.09 3.64 -12.97
C ALA A 30 -0.12 2.14 -13.28
N GLU A 31 1.04 1.51 -13.21
CA GLU A 31 1.12 0.04 -13.19
C GLU A 31 0.54 -0.49 -11.88
N LEU A 32 -0.26 -1.56 -11.94
CA LEU A 32 -0.88 -2.18 -10.78
C LEU A 32 -0.35 -3.59 -10.58
N VAL A 33 0.20 -3.86 -9.40
CA VAL A 33 0.77 -5.16 -9.05
C VAL A 33 0.24 -5.64 -7.70
N GLU A 34 -0.31 -6.83 -7.66
CA GLU A 34 -0.68 -7.51 -6.43
C GLU A 34 0.48 -8.37 -5.93
N LEU A 35 0.86 -8.18 -4.67
CA LEU A 35 1.86 -9.01 -4.01
C LEU A 35 1.33 -10.43 -3.83
N GLN A 36 2.16 -11.41 -4.14
CA GLN A 36 1.85 -12.82 -4.01
C GLN A 36 2.50 -13.40 -2.76
N ASP A 37 1.70 -14.10 -1.97
CA ASP A 37 2.10 -14.76 -0.74
C ASP A 37 1.91 -16.27 -0.88
N SER A 38 2.80 -17.05 -0.29
CA SER A 38 2.71 -18.52 -0.27
C SER A 38 1.71 -19.06 0.77
N VAL A 39 1.17 -18.21 1.64
CA VAL A 39 0.25 -18.58 2.71
C VAL A 39 -1.19 -18.37 2.28
N ASP A 40 -2.04 -19.39 2.43
CA ASP A 40 -3.48 -19.24 2.25
C ASP A 40 -4.06 -18.46 3.45
N ARG A 41 -4.61 -17.28 3.16
CA ARG A 41 -5.22 -16.37 4.13
C ARG A 41 -6.74 -16.27 3.96
N SER A 42 -7.34 -17.19 3.20
CA SER A 42 -8.79 -17.22 2.98
C SER A 42 -9.54 -17.75 4.21
N GLY A 43 -10.83 -17.40 4.31
CA GLY A 43 -11.72 -17.87 5.36
C GLY A 43 -11.37 -17.36 6.77
N TRP A 44 -11.99 -17.98 7.79
CA TRP A 44 -11.81 -17.59 9.17
C TRP A 44 -10.41 -17.93 9.72
N GLY A 45 -9.87 -19.10 9.34
CA GLY A 45 -8.49 -19.49 9.67
C GLY A 45 -7.46 -18.53 9.07
N GLY A 46 -7.69 -18.08 7.85
CA GLY A 46 -6.86 -17.05 7.20
C GLY A 46 -6.94 -15.69 7.92
N TRP A 47 -8.11 -15.33 8.42
CA TRP A 47 -8.28 -14.10 9.22
C TRP A 47 -7.47 -14.15 10.52
N LEU A 48 -7.54 -15.28 11.27
CA LEU A 48 -6.70 -15.48 12.45
C LEU A 48 -5.21 -15.44 12.12
N ARG A 49 -4.80 -16.06 11.02
CA ARG A 49 -3.41 -16.05 10.55
C ARG A 49 -2.92 -14.63 10.27
N CYS A 50 -3.73 -13.81 9.62
CA CYS A 50 -3.42 -12.41 9.37
C CYS A 50 -3.15 -11.63 10.67
N GLY A 51 -4.02 -11.77 11.66
CA GLY A 51 -3.85 -11.15 12.97
C GLY A 51 -2.61 -11.62 13.70
N LEU A 52 -2.38 -12.94 13.75
CA LEU A 52 -1.21 -13.53 14.40
C LEU A 52 0.10 -13.12 13.72
N ASP A 53 0.16 -13.14 12.40
CA ASP A 53 1.34 -12.73 11.64
C ASP A 53 1.66 -11.25 11.88
N ALA A 54 0.65 -10.39 11.90
CA ALA A 54 0.84 -8.98 12.19
C ALA A 54 1.37 -8.76 13.62
N MET A 55 0.79 -9.42 14.61
CA MET A 55 1.21 -9.33 16.02
C MET A 55 2.62 -9.88 16.25
N ARG A 56 2.96 -10.98 15.59
CA ARG A 56 4.28 -11.64 15.71
C ARG A 56 5.34 -11.02 14.82
N ARG A 57 4.96 -10.06 13.95
CA ARG A 57 5.83 -9.48 12.93
C ARG A 57 6.45 -10.52 12.00
N THR A 58 5.68 -11.56 11.67
CA THR A 58 6.09 -12.60 10.74
C THR A 58 6.34 -12.01 9.34
N LEU A 59 7.40 -12.47 8.70
CA LEU A 59 7.80 -12.02 7.37
C LEU A 59 7.71 -13.19 6.37
N PRO A 60 6.58 -13.36 5.68
CA PRO A 60 6.43 -14.40 4.66
C PRO A 60 7.28 -14.10 3.42
N ALA A 61 7.59 -15.12 2.65
CA ALA A 61 8.17 -14.93 1.32
C ALA A 61 7.15 -14.28 0.39
N VAL A 62 7.52 -13.20 -0.27
CA VAL A 62 6.63 -12.40 -1.10
C VAL A 62 7.25 -12.14 -2.47
N LYS A 63 6.43 -12.24 -3.52
CA LYS A 63 6.81 -11.92 -4.89
C LYS A 63 6.13 -10.64 -5.34
N CYS A 64 6.92 -9.76 -5.96
CA CYS A 64 6.44 -8.52 -6.59
C CYS A 64 6.77 -8.57 -8.08
N PRO A 65 5.83 -8.99 -8.96
CA PRO A 65 6.06 -9.10 -10.40
C PRO A 65 5.94 -7.74 -11.12
N ALA A 66 6.62 -6.71 -10.65
CA ALA A 66 6.66 -5.41 -11.31
C ALA A 66 7.43 -5.49 -12.63
N ARG A 67 7.02 -4.67 -13.61
CA ARG A 67 7.60 -4.66 -14.97
C ARG A 67 9.06 -4.19 -14.97
N PHE A 68 9.38 -3.24 -14.12
CA PHE A 68 10.71 -2.61 -14.05
C PHE A 68 11.32 -2.75 -12.65
N PRO A 69 12.64 -2.54 -12.50
CA PRO A 69 13.24 -2.37 -11.19
C PRO A 69 12.59 -1.24 -10.41
N LEU A 70 12.44 -1.40 -9.10
CA LEU A 70 11.77 -0.40 -8.25
C LEU A 70 12.46 0.97 -8.29
N THR A 71 13.76 0.99 -8.53
CA THR A 71 14.55 2.23 -8.70
C THR A 71 14.12 3.07 -9.91
N ASP A 72 13.43 2.48 -10.88
CA ASP A 72 13.02 3.14 -12.12
C ASP A 72 11.67 3.84 -11.99
N TYR A 73 10.92 3.54 -10.92
CA TYR A 73 9.65 4.23 -10.65
C TYR A 73 9.88 5.55 -9.95
N ARG A 74 9.20 6.58 -10.42
CA ARG A 74 9.19 7.91 -9.78
C ARG A 74 8.48 7.88 -8.43
N LEU A 75 7.44 7.06 -8.33
CA LEU A 75 6.64 6.87 -7.13
C LEU A 75 6.17 5.43 -7.05
N VAL A 76 6.31 4.85 -5.88
CA VAL A 76 5.73 3.54 -5.53
C VAL A 76 4.64 3.78 -4.48
N ILE A 77 3.40 3.49 -4.84
CA ILE A 77 2.25 3.57 -3.93
C ILE A 77 2.00 2.18 -3.35
N VAL A 78 2.10 2.06 -2.04
CA VAL A 78 1.99 0.77 -1.34
C VAL A 78 0.65 0.71 -0.61
N GLY A 79 -0.19 -0.24 -1.00
CA GLY A 79 -1.50 -0.50 -0.39
C GLY A 79 -1.48 -1.70 0.56
N SER A 80 -2.00 -1.53 1.75
CA SER A 80 -2.06 -2.60 2.77
C SER A 80 -3.38 -2.58 3.54
N PRO A 81 -3.96 -3.75 3.81
CA PRO A 81 -4.98 -3.84 4.85
C PRO A 81 -4.35 -3.64 6.23
N VAL A 82 -5.14 -3.16 7.18
CA VAL A 82 -4.75 -3.08 8.59
C VAL A 82 -5.09 -4.40 9.28
N TRP A 83 -4.06 -5.07 9.82
CA TRP A 83 -4.18 -6.30 10.59
C TRP A 83 -3.67 -6.08 12.01
N ALA A 84 -4.55 -6.19 13.00
CA ALA A 84 -4.20 -6.02 14.42
C ALA A 84 -3.36 -4.74 14.68
N GLY A 85 -3.80 -3.61 14.14
CA GLY A 85 -3.13 -2.31 14.31
C GLY A 85 -1.77 -2.18 13.61
N ARG A 86 -1.51 -2.98 12.57
CA ARG A 86 -0.27 -2.97 11.78
C ARG A 86 -0.57 -3.13 10.29
N CYS A 87 0.37 -2.78 9.44
CA CYS A 87 0.29 -3.18 8.03
C CYS A 87 0.39 -4.70 7.92
N SER A 88 -0.12 -5.27 6.82
CA SER A 88 -0.06 -6.71 6.61
C SER A 88 1.38 -7.24 6.63
N SER A 89 1.57 -8.47 7.09
CA SER A 89 2.89 -9.11 7.08
C SER A 89 3.46 -9.26 5.66
N VAL A 90 2.59 -9.41 4.67
CA VAL A 90 2.96 -9.48 3.25
C VAL A 90 3.58 -8.16 2.78
N VAL A 91 2.92 -7.03 3.06
CA VAL A 91 3.44 -5.70 2.72
C VAL A 91 4.71 -5.39 3.51
N ARG A 92 4.76 -5.75 4.78
CA ARG A 92 5.94 -5.55 5.62
C ARG A 92 7.16 -6.33 5.10
N SER A 93 6.96 -7.58 4.66
CA SER A 93 8.00 -8.37 4.01
C SER A 93 8.52 -7.70 2.74
N PHE A 94 7.61 -7.25 1.89
CA PHE A 94 7.95 -6.50 0.68
C PHE A 94 8.79 -5.26 0.98
N LEU A 95 8.37 -4.45 1.94
CA LEU A 95 9.07 -3.23 2.32
C LEU A 95 10.45 -3.52 2.93
N LYS A 96 10.56 -4.55 3.75
CA LYS A 96 11.86 -4.96 4.33
C LYS A 96 12.87 -5.34 3.26
N GLU A 97 12.44 -6.07 2.24
CA GLU A 97 13.32 -6.54 1.18
C GLU A 97 13.62 -5.44 0.15
N ASN A 98 12.68 -4.55 -0.12
CA ASN A 98 12.71 -3.64 -1.27
C ASN A 98 12.70 -2.16 -0.92
N GLY A 99 12.43 -1.79 0.33
CA GLY A 99 12.25 -0.40 0.73
C GLY A 99 13.42 0.53 0.40
N ASN A 100 14.66 0.00 0.46
CA ASN A 100 15.87 0.74 0.10
C ASN A 100 15.96 1.07 -1.40
N HIS A 101 15.22 0.39 -2.26
CA HIS A 101 15.18 0.63 -3.70
C HIS A 101 14.07 1.58 -4.12
N ILE A 102 13.22 2.01 -3.19
CA ILE A 102 12.13 2.94 -3.44
C ILE A 102 12.63 4.37 -3.30
N ARG A 103 12.56 5.16 -4.37
CA ARG A 103 12.99 6.57 -4.37
C ARG A 103 11.98 7.50 -3.72
N ASN A 104 10.69 7.27 -4.00
CA ASN A 104 9.57 7.98 -3.39
C ASN A 104 8.46 6.99 -3.13
N ALA A 105 7.90 7.03 -1.93
CA ALA A 105 6.81 6.17 -1.50
C ALA A 105 5.57 6.97 -1.13
N SER A 106 4.40 6.37 -1.31
CA SER A 106 3.13 6.81 -0.73
C SER A 106 2.38 5.59 -0.21
N TYR A 107 1.52 5.78 0.78
CA TYR A 107 0.87 4.65 1.45
C TYR A 107 -0.65 4.78 1.44
N VAL A 108 -1.32 3.67 1.24
CA VAL A 108 -2.77 3.56 1.34
C VAL A 108 -3.11 2.40 2.27
N LEU A 109 -3.76 2.71 3.38
CA LEU A 109 -4.31 1.72 4.30
C LEU A 109 -5.79 1.53 4.03
N THR A 110 -6.25 0.29 4.10
CA THR A 110 -7.68 -0.04 4.15
C THR A 110 -7.99 -0.71 5.48
N ARG A 111 -9.03 -0.26 6.14
CA ARG A 111 -9.38 -0.66 7.51
C ARG A 111 -10.86 -0.94 7.67
N GLY A 112 -11.20 -1.78 8.63
CA GLY A 112 -12.57 -2.03 9.04
C GLY A 112 -13.02 -1.27 10.29
N CYS A 113 -12.07 -0.78 11.09
CA CYS A 113 -12.34 -0.05 12.33
C CYS A 113 -12.44 1.47 12.11
N GLU A 114 -12.88 2.21 13.13
CA GLU A 114 -12.97 3.67 13.08
C GLU A 114 -11.62 4.36 13.23
N ASP A 115 -10.72 3.75 14.00
CA ASP A 115 -9.36 4.27 14.17
C ASP A 115 -8.63 4.31 12.82
N LYS A 116 -8.06 5.45 12.49
CA LYS A 116 -7.31 5.66 11.23
C LYS A 116 -5.99 4.91 11.18
N ASN A 117 -5.46 4.53 12.34
CA ASN A 117 -4.18 3.80 12.47
C ASN A 117 -3.01 4.52 11.74
N GLU A 118 -2.97 5.85 11.83
CA GLU A 118 -1.98 6.67 11.12
C GLU A 118 -0.53 6.38 11.58
N GLU A 119 -0.35 5.87 12.79
CA GLU A 119 0.93 5.39 13.32
C GLU A 119 1.56 4.27 12.47
N ILE A 120 0.75 3.58 11.66
CA ILE A 120 1.26 2.54 10.74
C ILE A 120 2.14 3.16 9.65
N PHE A 121 1.86 4.38 9.22
CA PHE A 121 2.69 5.06 8.22
C PHE A 121 4.13 5.24 8.70
N GLU A 122 4.31 5.61 9.97
CA GLU A 122 5.65 5.71 10.58
C GLU A 122 6.33 4.35 10.69
N GLN A 123 5.55 3.29 10.99
CA GLN A 123 6.08 1.92 10.98
C GLN A 123 6.55 1.49 9.59
N MET A 124 5.84 1.87 8.53
CA MET A 124 6.24 1.59 7.14
C MET A 124 7.48 2.39 6.75
N ASP A 125 7.59 3.63 7.19
CA ASP A 125 8.77 4.49 6.95
C ASP A 125 10.06 3.91 7.54
N HIS A 126 9.98 3.04 8.52
CA HIS A 126 11.14 2.31 9.07
C HIS A 126 11.88 1.50 8.00
N TYR A 127 11.18 1.06 6.96
CA TYR A 127 11.73 0.27 5.86
C TYR A 127 12.07 1.11 4.63
N VAL A 128 11.59 2.35 4.57
CA VAL A 128 11.75 3.24 3.41
C VAL A 128 12.49 4.50 3.82
N PRO A 129 13.80 4.60 3.55
CA PRO A 129 14.66 5.69 4.08
C PRO A 129 14.20 7.10 3.70
N CYS A 130 13.52 7.24 2.54
CA CYS A 130 13.01 8.55 2.11
C CYS A 130 11.72 8.98 2.86
N GLY A 131 11.10 8.08 3.63
CA GLY A 131 9.76 8.28 4.18
C GLY A 131 8.67 8.32 3.09
N HIS A 132 7.44 8.60 3.48
CA HIS A 132 6.34 8.72 2.53
C HIS A 132 6.11 10.18 2.09
N ARG A 133 5.55 10.34 0.89
CA ARG A 133 5.16 11.65 0.31
C ARG A 133 3.72 11.98 0.62
N THR A 134 2.83 11.02 0.40
CA THR A 134 1.39 11.13 0.69
C THR A 134 0.89 9.84 1.32
N ALA A 135 -0.17 9.93 2.12
CA ALA A 135 -0.76 8.78 2.77
C ALA A 135 -2.26 8.94 2.95
N ALA A 136 -2.99 7.84 2.89
CA ALA A 136 -4.42 7.79 3.18
C ALA A 136 -4.79 6.54 3.97
N SER A 137 -5.69 6.70 4.92
CA SER A 137 -6.32 5.61 5.66
C SER A 137 -7.80 5.56 5.31
N LEU A 138 -8.21 4.54 4.57
CA LEU A 138 -9.53 4.41 3.97
C LEU A 138 -10.37 3.35 4.69
N ARG A 139 -11.61 3.68 5.02
CA ARG A 139 -12.58 2.72 5.54
C ARG A 139 -13.67 2.49 4.50
N SER A 140 -13.70 1.29 3.92
CA SER A 140 -14.70 0.92 2.92
C SER A 140 -16.12 1.09 3.46
N GLY A 141 -17.01 1.65 2.65
CA GLY A 141 -18.40 1.91 3.03
C GLY A 141 -18.62 3.08 3.99
N SER A 142 -17.58 3.80 4.39
CA SER A 142 -17.72 5.00 5.22
C SER A 142 -18.04 6.24 4.38
N VAL A 143 -18.69 7.21 5.01
CA VAL A 143 -19.03 8.50 4.35
C VAL A 143 -17.77 9.26 3.90
N GLY A 144 -16.67 9.12 4.62
CA GLY A 144 -15.41 9.81 4.33
C GLY A 144 -14.53 9.13 3.28
N TYR A 145 -14.87 7.93 2.81
CA TYR A 145 -14.01 7.17 1.89
C TYR A 145 -13.67 7.95 0.62
N ALA A 146 -14.68 8.46 -0.08
CA ALA A 146 -14.48 9.20 -1.32
C ALA A 146 -13.64 10.48 -1.10
N PHE A 147 -13.93 11.22 -0.04
CA PHE A 147 -13.20 12.44 0.31
C PHE A 147 -11.70 12.19 0.53
N TRP A 148 -11.36 11.17 1.34
CA TRP A 148 -9.96 10.86 1.63
C TRP A 148 -9.22 10.28 0.45
N LEU A 149 -9.91 9.52 -0.41
CA LEU A 149 -9.34 9.01 -1.65
C LEU A 149 -9.04 10.15 -2.64
N GLU A 150 -9.99 11.07 -2.84
CA GLU A 150 -9.80 12.24 -3.70
C GLU A 150 -8.67 13.14 -3.20
N GLU A 151 -8.59 13.37 -1.90
CA GLU A 151 -7.52 14.17 -1.29
C GLU A 151 -6.14 13.52 -1.47
N PHE A 152 -6.05 12.20 -1.29
CA PHE A 152 -4.83 11.45 -1.58
C PHE A 152 -4.40 11.58 -3.05
N LEU A 153 -5.35 11.44 -3.98
CA LEU A 153 -5.08 11.57 -5.41
C LEU A 153 -4.63 12.99 -5.76
N ARG A 154 -5.29 14.00 -5.22
CA ARG A 154 -4.92 15.41 -5.44
C ARG A 154 -3.48 15.69 -5.00
N GLN A 155 -3.13 15.31 -3.76
CA GLN A 155 -1.78 15.50 -3.21
C GLN A 155 -0.74 14.72 -4.02
N THR A 156 -1.06 13.50 -4.42
CA THR A 156 -0.16 12.66 -5.21
C THR A 156 0.09 13.26 -6.60
N GLN A 157 -0.95 13.76 -7.26
CA GLN A 157 -0.82 14.45 -8.55
C GLN A 157 0.02 15.72 -8.44
N GLU A 158 -0.16 16.53 -7.40
CA GLU A 158 0.67 17.70 -7.13
C GLU A 158 2.14 17.33 -6.97
N PHE A 159 2.43 16.29 -6.18
CA PHE A 159 3.80 15.78 -6.04
C PHE A 159 4.40 15.36 -7.39
N LEU A 160 3.66 14.62 -8.21
CA LEU A 160 4.13 14.18 -9.52
C LEU A 160 4.35 15.34 -10.50
N GLN A 161 3.57 16.41 -10.41
CA GLN A 161 3.74 17.61 -11.23
C GLN A 161 4.99 18.39 -10.84
N THR A 162 5.26 18.55 -9.55
CA THR A 162 6.41 19.32 -9.05
C THR A 162 7.73 18.61 -9.26
N THR A 163 7.77 17.29 -9.27
CA THR A 163 9.00 16.50 -9.48
C THR A 163 9.30 16.15 -10.93
N GLY A 164 8.45 16.55 -11.87
CA GLY A 164 8.57 16.26 -13.30
C GLY A 164 9.31 17.32 -14.13
N ARG A 165 9.93 18.32 -13.49
CA ARG A 165 10.77 19.32 -14.16
C ARG A 165 12.23 19.00 -14.03
#